data_8e8db2d2d531ef91e498a59b08b01842
#
_entry.id   8e8db2d2d531ef91e498a59b08b01842
#
_cell.length_a   1.000
_cell.length_b   1.000
_cell.length_c   1.000
_cell.angle_alpha   90.00
_cell.angle_beta   90.00
_cell.angle_gamma   90.00
#
_symmetry.space_group_name_H-M   'P 1'
#
loop_
_entity.id
_entity.type
_entity.pdbx_description
1 polymer ?
#
loop_
_entity_poly.entity_id
_entity_poly.type
_entity_poly.pdbx_seq_one_letter_code
_entity_poly.pdbx_strand_id
1 'polypeptide(L)'
;MIAHWDEVAAERDLGQAAGALNVGLRRLELTPGDTVEQGDPGAEEILFVLAGSGSSQDRRGTGSPVRAGDCIVRHVQHTGHSLRAGDNGLTVLRFVGPLARRPNLDDKLPPPSIANLGGVAADYEGDAGKWVVLARQAGAVRTGLNWGRLEAGHAGAPPHSHSADEELFVILEGSGTVELWPSPEAAKQMERETHEIRAGHVISRPPSTGISHFLRAGEEAMTFLAYGTREPNDVCYYPRSNKIYWRGLGLIARLEPLDYDDGETED
;
A
#
# COMPACT_ATOMS: atom_id res chain seq x y z
N MET A 1 9.74 -3.24 9.19
CA MET A 1 9.54 -2.62 10.51
C MET A 1 8.05 -2.43 10.73
N ILE A 2 7.63 -2.28 11.98
CA ILE A 2 6.22 -2.26 12.37
C ILE A 2 6.03 -1.10 13.36
N ALA A 3 4.95 -0.34 13.21
CA ALA A 3 4.50 0.70 14.14
C ALA A 3 3.01 0.51 14.44
N HIS A 4 2.53 1.08 15.54
CA HIS A 4 1.10 1.08 15.85
C HIS A 4 0.60 2.53 15.92
N TRP A 5 -0.54 2.82 15.32
CA TRP A 5 -1.02 4.21 15.18
C TRP A 5 -1.34 4.91 16.49
N ASP A 6 -1.65 4.17 17.57
CA ASP A 6 -1.89 4.76 18.91
C ASP A 6 -0.57 5.00 19.68
N GLU A 7 0.57 4.49 19.18
CA GLU A 7 1.89 4.65 19.79
C GLU A 7 2.73 5.74 19.12
N VAL A 8 2.25 6.24 17.97
CA VAL A 8 2.89 7.29 17.19
C VAL A 8 2.10 8.58 17.37
N ALA A 9 2.78 9.68 17.72
CA ALA A 9 2.12 10.98 17.87
C ALA A 9 1.38 11.37 16.57
N ALA A 10 0.19 11.97 16.71
CA ALA A 10 -0.74 12.21 15.59
C ALA A 10 -0.16 13.06 14.44
N GLU A 11 0.80 13.94 14.75
CA GLU A 11 1.49 14.79 13.78
C GLU A 11 2.61 14.07 13.01
N ARG A 12 3.03 12.88 13.45
CA ARG A 12 4.12 12.11 12.83
C ARG A 12 3.59 11.24 11.69
N ASP A 13 4.48 10.97 10.75
CA ASP A 13 4.21 10.05 9.66
C ASP A 13 4.33 8.60 10.14
N LEU A 14 3.23 7.83 10.04
CA LEU A 14 3.16 6.43 10.44
C LEU A 14 4.01 5.53 9.55
N GLY A 15 4.10 5.85 8.25
CA GLY A 15 4.95 5.13 7.31
C GLY A 15 6.41 5.25 7.71
N GLN A 16 6.89 6.46 7.99
CA GLN A 16 8.26 6.69 8.47
C GLN A 16 8.50 6.04 9.83
N ALA A 17 7.55 6.11 10.76
CA ALA A 17 7.65 5.42 12.05
C ALA A 17 7.77 3.89 11.88
N ALA A 18 7.10 3.32 10.88
CA ALA A 18 7.25 1.93 10.48
C ALA A 18 8.48 1.67 9.58
N GLY A 19 9.25 2.71 9.25
CA GLY A 19 10.50 2.61 8.47
C GLY A 19 10.34 2.68 6.96
N ALA A 20 9.28 3.31 6.47
CA ALA A 20 9.14 3.64 5.05
C ALA A 20 10.21 4.65 4.62
N LEU A 21 10.65 4.53 3.36
CA LEU A 21 11.70 5.36 2.77
C LEU A 21 11.13 6.43 1.83
N ASN A 22 10.22 6.05 0.95
CA ASN A 22 9.74 6.88 -0.16
C ASN A 22 8.23 7.16 -0.10
N VAL A 23 7.51 6.49 0.78
CA VAL A 23 6.06 6.63 0.93
C VAL A 23 5.71 7.15 2.31
N GLY A 24 4.68 7.98 2.38
CA GLY A 24 4.15 8.54 3.62
C GLY A 24 2.78 7.99 3.95
N LEU A 25 2.47 7.91 5.24
CA LEU A 25 1.14 7.56 5.75
C LEU A 25 0.81 8.39 6.99
N ARG A 26 -0.35 9.04 6.98
CA ARG A 26 -0.92 9.70 8.15
C ARG A 26 -2.35 9.25 8.40
N ARG A 27 -2.71 9.11 9.66
CA ARG A 27 -4.10 9.00 10.10
C ARG A 27 -4.56 10.39 10.51
N LEU A 28 -5.61 10.87 9.86
CA LEU A 28 -6.19 12.19 10.09
C LEU A 28 -7.56 12.02 10.75
N GLU A 29 -7.76 12.73 11.85
CA GLU A 29 -9.03 12.83 12.53
C GLU A 29 -9.52 14.28 12.38
N LEU A 30 -10.57 14.45 11.58
CA LEU A 30 -11.14 15.75 11.25
C LEU A 30 -12.44 15.93 12.00
N THR A 31 -12.52 16.99 12.79
CA THR A 31 -13.77 17.41 13.45
C THR A 31 -14.74 18.05 12.45
N PRO A 32 -16.04 18.16 12.77
CA PRO A 32 -17.01 18.77 11.87
C PRO A 32 -16.56 20.12 11.30
N GLY A 33 -16.57 20.24 9.99
CA GLY A 33 -16.19 21.45 9.27
C GLY A 33 -14.70 21.61 8.98
N ASP A 34 -13.84 20.81 9.59
CA ASP A 34 -12.40 20.80 9.28
C ASP A 34 -12.15 20.50 7.81
N THR A 35 -11.08 21.06 7.28
CA THR A 35 -10.68 20.89 5.89
C THR A 35 -9.21 20.50 5.81
N VAL A 36 -8.91 19.49 4.99
CA VAL A 36 -7.57 19.08 4.64
C VAL A 36 -7.33 19.35 3.16
N GLU A 37 -6.38 20.24 2.89
CA GLU A 37 -5.93 20.51 1.53
C GLU A 37 -5.08 19.36 0.97
N GLN A 38 -5.04 19.25 -0.35
CA GLN A 38 -4.05 18.40 -1.01
C GLN A 38 -2.65 18.85 -0.60
N GLY A 39 -1.82 17.87 -0.24
CA GLY A 39 -0.48 18.17 0.25
C GLY A 39 0.51 18.48 -0.85
N ASP A 40 1.48 17.60 -1.05
CA ASP A 40 2.60 17.84 -1.95
C ASP A 40 2.16 17.84 -3.43
N PRO A 41 2.37 18.95 -4.15
CA PRO A 41 2.02 19.03 -5.57
C PRO A 41 2.88 18.13 -6.48
N GLY A 42 3.86 17.42 -5.95
CA GLY A 42 4.71 16.46 -6.67
C GLY A 42 4.29 15.00 -6.54
N ALA A 43 3.38 14.68 -5.61
CA ALA A 43 3.01 13.31 -5.24
C ALA A 43 1.64 12.87 -5.76
N GLU A 44 1.45 11.57 -5.95
CA GLU A 44 0.12 10.96 -6.01
C GLU A 44 -0.34 10.71 -4.57
N GLU A 45 -1.51 11.24 -4.23
CA GLU A 45 -2.10 11.13 -2.92
C GLU A 45 -3.33 10.22 -2.99
N ILE A 46 -3.42 9.26 -2.07
CA ILE A 46 -4.58 8.41 -1.91
C ILE A 46 -5.15 8.60 -0.51
N LEU A 47 -6.43 8.94 -0.43
CA LEU A 47 -7.16 9.07 0.82
C LEU A 47 -8.14 7.89 0.94
N PHE A 48 -8.10 7.17 2.05
CA PHE A 48 -9.07 6.14 2.37
C PHE A 48 -9.87 6.54 3.59
N VAL A 49 -11.19 6.67 3.44
CA VAL A 49 -12.10 7.06 4.53
C VAL A 49 -12.39 5.86 5.41
N LEU A 50 -11.90 5.89 6.66
CA LEU A 50 -12.15 4.86 7.66
C LEU A 50 -13.54 5.00 8.29
N ALA A 51 -13.92 6.23 8.62
CA ALA A 51 -15.18 6.52 9.30
C ALA A 51 -15.67 7.94 9.01
N GLY A 52 -16.95 8.16 9.23
CA GLY A 52 -17.58 9.47 9.07
C GLY A 52 -18.04 9.76 7.65
N SER A 53 -18.30 11.03 7.36
CA SER A 53 -18.76 11.51 6.06
C SER A 53 -18.34 12.95 5.83
N GLY A 54 -18.33 13.38 4.56
CA GLY A 54 -17.93 14.73 4.20
C GLY A 54 -18.03 15.01 2.69
N SER A 55 -17.15 15.86 2.18
CA SER A 55 -17.10 16.15 0.74
C SER A 55 -15.65 16.32 0.26
N SER A 56 -15.33 15.72 -0.88
CA SER A 56 -14.11 16.03 -1.64
C SER A 56 -14.44 17.19 -2.57
N GLN A 57 -13.73 18.31 -2.45
CA GLN A 57 -14.02 19.56 -3.17
C GLN A 57 -12.92 19.84 -4.18
N ASP A 58 -13.31 20.34 -5.35
CA ASP A 58 -12.39 20.90 -6.34
C ASP A 58 -12.08 22.39 -6.05
N ARG A 59 -11.22 23.01 -6.87
CA ARG A 59 -10.87 24.44 -6.77
C ARG A 59 -12.06 25.39 -6.82
N ARG A 60 -13.17 24.96 -7.39
CA ARG A 60 -14.39 25.78 -7.55
C ARG A 60 -15.34 25.61 -6.38
N GLY A 61 -14.98 24.75 -5.41
CA GLY A 61 -15.84 24.38 -4.30
C GLY A 61 -16.94 23.41 -4.68
N THR A 62 -16.89 22.85 -5.91
CA THR A 62 -17.81 21.78 -6.29
C THR A 62 -17.40 20.50 -5.58
N GLY A 63 -18.30 19.96 -4.76
CA GLY A 63 -18.01 18.83 -3.90
C GLY A 63 -18.70 17.55 -4.34
N SER A 64 -18.00 16.45 -4.25
CA SER A 64 -18.58 15.09 -4.29
C SER A 64 -18.69 14.57 -2.86
N PRO A 65 -19.82 13.97 -2.45
CA PRO A 65 -19.96 13.39 -1.11
C PRO A 65 -18.98 12.24 -0.93
N VAL A 66 -18.46 12.11 0.29
CA VAL A 66 -17.58 11.01 0.69
C VAL A 66 -18.05 10.38 1.98
N ARG A 67 -17.77 9.08 2.13
CA ARG A 67 -18.18 8.26 3.28
C ARG A 67 -17.19 7.13 3.53
N ALA A 68 -17.37 6.43 4.65
CA ALA A 68 -16.56 5.25 4.96
C ALA A 68 -16.47 4.26 3.79
N GLY A 69 -15.28 3.73 3.56
CA GLY A 69 -14.93 2.84 2.45
C GLY A 69 -14.59 3.56 1.14
N ASP A 70 -14.67 4.89 1.08
CA ASP A 70 -14.24 5.64 -0.10
C ASP A 70 -12.72 5.72 -0.19
N CYS A 71 -12.22 5.45 -1.39
CA CYS A 71 -10.86 5.70 -1.84
C CYS A 71 -10.88 6.87 -2.81
N ILE A 72 -10.14 7.91 -2.49
CA ILE A 72 -10.05 9.15 -3.27
C ILE A 72 -8.62 9.26 -3.79
N VAL A 73 -8.45 9.38 -5.11
CA VAL A 73 -7.13 9.57 -5.72
C VAL A 73 -6.98 11.01 -6.18
N ARG A 74 -5.86 11.62 -5.83
CA ARG A 74 -5.49 12.99 -6.22
C ARG A 74 -4.12 12.99 -6.88
N HIS A 75 -4.04 13.58 -8.04
CA HIS A 75 -2.79 13.68 -8.80
C HIS A 75 -2.17 15.05 -8.68
N VAL A 76 -0.86 15.11 -8.87
CA VAL A 76 0.00 16.30 -8.87
C VAL A 76 -0.59 17.50 -9.62
N GLN A 77 -1.23 17.27 -10.76
CA GLN A 77 -1.74 18.33 -11.62
C GLN A 77 -3.06 18.93 -11.12
N HIS A 78 -3.69 18.30 -10.15
CA HIS A 78 -4.99 18.71 -9.63
C HIS A 78 -4.88 19.47 -8.30
N THR A 79 -3.97 20.47 -8.24
CA THR A 79 -3.81 21.34 -7.06
C THR A 79 -5.12 22.07 -6.73
N GLY A 80 -5.36 22.31 -5.45
CA GLY A 80 -6.55 23.03 -4.94
C GLY A 80 -7.76 22.12 -4.71
N HIS A 81 -7.54 20.81 -4.55
CA HIS A 81 -8.53 19.89 -4.01
C HIS A 81 -8.43 19.85 -2.49
N SER A 82 -9.57 19.79 -1.84
CA SER A 82 -9.67 19.65 -0.39
C SER A 82 -10.62 18.54 0.00
N LEU A 83 -10.48 18.04 1.21
CA LEU A 83 -11.41 17.12 1.85
C LEU A 83 -11.98 17.82 3.07
N ARG A 84 -13.30 18.02 3.09
CA ARG A 84 -14.01 18.67 4.20
C ARG A 84 -14.84 17.64 4.97
N ALA A 85 -14.67 17.65 6.28
CA ALA A 85 -15.48 16.83 7.19
C ALA A 85 -16.91 17.39 7.28
N GLY A 86 -17.88 16.48 7.27
CA GLY A 86 -19.28 16.76 7.53
C GLY A 86 -19.60 16.78 9.04
N ASP A 87 -20.88 16.76 9.38
CA ASP A 87 -21.35 16.93 10.76
C ASP A 87 -20.89 15.83 11.73
N ASN A 88 -20.54 14.64 11.22
CA ASN A 88 -20.05 13.52 12.02
C ASN A 88 -18.52 13.41 12.04
N GLY A 89 -17.80 14.39 11.49
CA GLY A 89 -16.36 14.32 11.33
C GLY A 89 -15.93 13.30 10.27
N LEU A 90 -14.62 13.15 10.11
CA LEU A 90 -13.99 12.16 9.21
C LEU A 90 -12.73 11.60 9.85
N THR A 91 -12.56 10.29 9.77
CA THR A 91 -11.27 9.62 10.00
C THR A 91 -10.74 9.09 8.68
N VAL A 92 -9.53 9.48 8.32
CA VAL A 92 -8.95 9.22 6.99
C VAL A 92 -7.52 8.72 7.11
N LEU A 93 -7.18 7.69 6.34
CA LEU A 93 -5.79 7.33 6.07
C LEU A 93 -5.35 8.05 4.80
N ARG A 94 -4.28 8.82 4.93
CA ARG A 94 -3.67 9.59 3.84
C ARG A 94 -2.34 8.98 3.47
N PHE A 95 -2.29 8.40 2.28
CA PHE A 95 -1.10 7.84 1.68
C PHE A 95 -0.53 8.83 0.66
N VAL A 96 0.79 8.97 0.65
CA VAL A 96 1.51 9.87 -0.26
C VAL A 96 2.61 9.07 -0.95
N GLY A 97 2.57 9.03 -2.27
CA GLY A 97 3.54 8.31 -3.10
C GLY A 97 4.76 9.14 -3.46
N PRO A 98 5.70 8.53 -4.23
CA PRO A 98 6.92 9.20 -4.64
C PRO A 98 6.69 10.48 -5.43
N LEU A 99 7.53 11.46 -5.18
CA LEU A 99 7.54 12.76 -5.83
C LEU A 99 8.07 12.72 -7.28
N ALA A 100 8.64 11.60 -7.72
CA ALA A 100 9.28 11.50 -9.00
C ALA A 100 8.30 11.74 -10.16
N ARG A 101 8.55 12.79 -10.92
CA ARG A 101 7.78 13.12 -12.12
C ARG A 101 8.03 12.10 -13.21
N ARG A 102 6.96 11.63 -13.86
CA ARG A 102 7.01 10.73 -15.02
C ARG A 102 6.36 11.43 -16.22
N PRO A 103 7.11 12.18 -17.03
CA PRO A 103 6.54 13.01 -18.10
C PRO A 103 5.56 12.29 -19.02
N ASN A 104 5.87 11.05 -19.39
CA ASN A 104 5.00 10.26 -20.28
C ASN A 104 3.67 9.77 -19.63
N LEU A 105 3.59 9.79 -18.32
CA LEU A 105 2.40 9.45 -17.54
C LEU A 105 1.65 10.70 -17.11
N ASP A 106 2.38 11.73 -16.69
CA ASP A 106 1.80 12.95 -16.11
C ASP A 106 0.87 13.68 -17.08
N ASP A 107 1.16 13.64 -18.38
CA ASP A 107 0.35 14.28 -19.41
C ASP A 107 -1.00 13.57 -19.68
N LYS A 108 -1.18 12.37 -19.12
CA LYS A 108 -2.36 11.51 -19.34
C LYS A 108 -3.07 11.14 -18.05
N LEU A 109 -2.81 11.84 -16.96
CA LEU A 109 -3.44 11.54 -15.67
C LEU A 109 -4.96 11.71 -15.76
N PRO A 110 -5.73 10.73 -15.28
CA PRO A 110 -7.17 10.86 -15.21
C PRO A 110 -7.56 11.97 -14.20
N PRO A 111 -8.76 12.55 -14.31
CA PRO A 111 -9.24 13.46 -13.30
C PRO A 111 -9.35 12.74 -11.93
N PRO A 112 -9.27 13.47 -10.82
CA PRO A 112 -9.50 12.92 -9.49
C PRO A 112 -10.82 12.16 -9.45
N SER A 113 -10.81 11.00 -8.84
CA SER A 113 -11.95 10.10 -8.82
C SER A 113 -12.12 9.47 -7.45
N ILE A 114 -13.32 8.95 -7.18
CA ILE A 114 -13.69 8.29 -5.93
C ILE A 114 -14.24 6.91 -6.28
N ALA A 115 -13.73 5.89 -5.59
CA ALA A 115 -14.26 4.53 -5.65
C ALA A 115 -14.62 4.07 -4.24
N ASN A 116 -15.83 3.53 -4.04
CA ASN A 116 -16.24 2.98 -2.75
C ASN A 116 -16.02 1.49 -2.70
N LEU A 117 -15.42 0.99 -1.63
CA LEU A 117 -15.16 -0.44 -1.40
C LEU A 117 -16.42 -1.31 -1.59
N GLY A 118 -17.57 -0.85 -1.14
CA GLY A 118 -18.84 -1.57 -1.31
C GLY A 118 -19.41 -1.56 -2.73
N GLY A 119 -18.88 -0.71 -3.62
CA GLY A 119 -19.32 -0.58 -5.01
C GLY A 119 -18.36 -1.15 -6.06
N VAL A 120 -17.17 -1.59 -5.64
CA VAL A 120 -16.15 -2.17 -6.52
C VAL A 120 -16.19 -3.68 -6.45
N ALA A 121 -16.21 -4.34 -7.61
CA ALA A 121 -16.14 -5.79 -7.67
C ALA A 121 -14.78 -6.29 -7.14
N ALA A 122 -14.78 -7.45 -6.49
CA ALA A 122 -13.57 -8.09 -6.06
C ALA A 122 -12.79 -8.62 -7.27
N ASP A 123 -11.46 -8.45 -7.23
CA ASP A 123 -10.55 -9.09 -8.19
C ASP A 123 -10.35 -10.58 -7.86
N TYR A 124 -10.51 -10.92 -6.59
CA TYR A 124 -10.54 -12.29 -6.08
C TYR A 124 -11.50 -12.39 -4.90
N GLU A 125 -12.30 -13.45 -4.86
CA GLU A 125 -13.13 -13.84 -3.71
C GLU A 125 -13.23 -15.37 -3.67
N GLY A 126 -12.92 -15.95 -2.50
CA GLY A 126 -12.92 -17.40 -2.29
C GLY A 126 -12.74 -17.76 -0.82
N ASP A 127 -12.58 -19.06 -0.53
CA ASP A 127 -12.52 -19.59 0.84
C ASP A 127 -11.38 -18.99 1.68
N ALA A 128 -10.29 -18.56 1.06
CA ALA A 128 -9.14 -17.96 1.74
C ALA A 128 -9.34 -16.47 2.06
N GLY A 129 -10.32 -15.81 1.43
CA GLY A 129 -10.59 -14.39 1.65
C GLY A 129 -11.00 -13.65 0.40
N LYS A 130 -10.81 -12.33 0.43
CA LYS A 130 -11.24 -11.41 -0.62
C LYS A 130 -10.17 -10.36 -0.89
N TRP A 131 -10.02 -9.96 -2.18
CA TRP A 131 -9.10 -8.93 -2.62
C TRP A 131 -9.77 -7.96 -3.58
N VAL A 132 -9.61 -6.66 -3.33
CA VAL A 132 -10.17 -5.57 -4.14
C VAL A 132 -9.06 -4.60 -4.53
N VAL A 133 -8.80 -4.44 -5.82
CA VAL A 133 -7.86 -3.46 -6.37
C VAL A 133 -8.55 -2.09 -6.43
N LEU A 134 -8.60 -1.40 -5.30
CA LEU A 134 -9.49 -0.26 -5.07
C LEU A 134 -9.03 1.02 -5.77
N ALA A 135 -7.76 1.43 -5.57
CA ALA A 135 -7.30 2.72 -6.09
C ALA A 135 -7.21 2.79 -7.62
N ARG A 136 -7.07 1.64 -8.29
CA ARG A 136 -7.15 1.60 -9.77
C ARG A 136 -8.51 2.10 -10.26
N GLN A 137 -9.59 1.74 -9.57
CA GLN A 137 -10.95 2.18 -9.91
C GLN A 137 -11.13 3.68 -9.66
N ALA A 138 -10.36 4.26 -8.74
CA ALA A 138 -10.30 5.68 -8.48
C ALA A 138 -9.25 6.43 -9.35
N GLY A 139 -8.62 5.75 -10.30
CA GLY A 139 -7.70 6.35 -11.27
C GLY A 139 -6.25 6.46 -10.83
N ALA A 140 -5.79 5.74 -9.81
CA ALA A 140 -4.38 5.71 -9.43
C ALA A 140 -3.50 5.13 -10.54
N VAL A 141 -2.33 5.74 -10.77
CA VAL A 141 -1.41 5.37 -11.85
C VAL A 141 0.02 5.10 -11.36
N ARG A 142 0.48 5.82 -10.33
CA ARG A 142 1.85 5.71 -9.79
C ARG A 142 1.94 4.80 -8.58
N THR A 143 0.84 4.69 -7.87
CA THR A 143 0.71 3.91 -6.64
C THR A 143 -0.51 3.02 -6.73
N GLY A 144 -0.71 2.19 -5.74
CA GLY A 144 -1.89 1.36 -5.60
C GLY A 144 -2.35 1.30 -4.17
N LEU A 145 -3.65 1.21 -3.98
CA LEU A 145 -4.26 0.86 -2.71
C LEU A 145 -5.24 -0.27 -2.96
N ASN A 146 -5.01 -1.38 -2.27
CA ASN A 146 -5.87 -2.54 -2.33
C ASN A 146 -6.45 -2.79 -0.94
N TRP A 147 -7.66 -3.30 -0.89
CA TRP A 147 -8.26 -3.81 0.32
C TRP A 147 -8.22 -5.33 0.30
N GLY A 148 -7.76 -5.93 1.39
CA GLY A 148 -7.68 -7.37 1.56
C GLY A 148 -8.43 -7.85 2.80
N ARG A 149 -9.03 -9.03 2.70
CA ARG A 149 -9.55 -9.80 3.82
C ARG A 149 -8.99 -11.21 3.74
N LEU A 150 -8.43 -11.68 4.82
CA LEU A 150 -8.04 -13.08 5.01
C LEU A 150 -9.00 -13.72 6.00
N GLU A 151 -9.51 -14.88 5.64
CA GLU A 151 -10.33 -15.68 6.58
C GLU A 151 -9.45 -16.30 7.66
N ALA A 152 -10.05 -16.69 8.77
CA ALA A 152 -9.35 -17.24 9.94
C ALA A 152 -8.35 -18.33 9.55
N GLY A 153 -7.11 -18.21 10.01
CA GLY A 153 -6.00 -19.14 9.73
C GLY A 153 -5.45 -19.10 8.31
N HIS A 154 -6.07 -18.37 7.39
CA HIS A 154 -5.62 -18.30 6.01
C HIS A 154 -4.49 -17.28 5.83
N ALA A 155 -3.71 -17.52 4.80
CA ALA A 155 -2.58 -16.70 4.43
C ALA A 155 -2.89 -15.88 3.16
N GLY A 156 -2.25 -14.72 3.06
CA GLY A 156 -2.32 -13.84 1.89
C GLY A 156 -1.46 -14.31 0.73
N ALA A 157 -0.97 -13.34 -0.05
CA ALA A 157 -0.04 -13.61 -1.14
C ALA A 157 1.16 -14.44 -0.65
N PRO A 158 1.74 -15.32 -1.50
CA PRO A 158 2.95 -16.06 -1.14
C PRO A 158 4.06 -15.14 -0.64
N PRO A 159 5.00 -15.63 0.20
CA PRO A 159 6.15 -14.82 0.61
C PRO A 159 6.84 -14.20 -0.59
N HIS A 160 7.04 -12.89 -0.58
CA HIS A 160 7.67 -12.17 -1.67
C HIS A 160 8.34 -10.89 -1.20
N SER A 161 9.29 -10.43 -1.98
CA SER A 161 9.97 -9.15 -1.80
C SER A 161 10.12 -8.42 -3.13
N HIS A 162 10.21 -7.12 -3.07
CA HIS A 162 10.29 -6.23 -4.22
C HIS A 162 11.70 -5.63 -4.37
N SER A 163 12.16 -5.52 -5.61
CA SER A 163 13.44 -4.85 -5.92
C SER A 163 13.30 -3.32 -5.96
N ALA A 164 12.13 -2.81 -6.32
CA ALA A 164 11.90 -1.39 -6.53
C ALA A 164 10.60 -0.86 -5.90
N ASP A 165 9.56 -1.68 -5.78
CA ASP A 165 8.33 -1.25 -5.12
C ASP A 165 8.50 -1.20 -3.59
N GLU A 166 7.96 -0.16 -3.01
CA GLU A 166 7.80 -0.05 -1.57
C GLU A 166 6.33 -0.28 -1.19
N GLU A 167 6.10 -1.05 -0.13
CA GLU A 167 4.75 -1.38 0.33
C GLU A 167 4.52 -0.98 1.79
N LEU A 168 3.29 -0.55 2.07
CA LEU A 168 2.74 -0.37 3.41
C LEU A 168 1.49 -1.21 3.59
N PHE A 169 1.42 -1.97 4.68
CA PHE A 169 0.20 -2.64 5.11
C PHE A 169 -0.36 -1.96 6.34
N VAL A 170 -1.66 -1.71 6.36
CA VAL A 170 -2.38 -1.17 7.52
C VAL A 170 -3.44 -2.18 7.93
N ILE A 171 -3.31 -2.74 9.12
CA ILE A 171 -4.31 -3.67 9.64
C ILE A 171 -5.51 -2.87 10.14
N LEU A 172 -6.68 -3.15 9.57
CA LEU A 172 -7.92 -2.43 9.90
C LEU A 172 -8.71 -3.15 10.98
N GLU A 173 -8.83 -4.47 10.88
CA GLU A 173 -9.60 -5.30 11.80
C GLU A 173 -8.94 -6.66 11.99
N GLY A 174 -9.18 -7.31 13.11
CA GLY A 174 -8.65 -8.63 13.43
C GLY A 174 -7.19 -8.60 13.83
N SER A 175 -6.59 -9.77 13.84
CA SER A 175 -5.19 -9.98 14.21
C SER A 175 -4.59 -11.13 13.43
N GLY A 176 -3.27 -11.25 13.48
CA GLY A 176 -2.54 -12.32 12.80
C GLY A 176 -1.04 -12.14 12.94
N THR A 177 -0.31 -12.59 11.94
CA THR A 177 1.15 -12.48 11.91
C THR A 177 1.66 -11.92 10.59
N VAL A 178 2.80 -11.23 10.64
CA VAL A 178 3.66 -11.02 9.49
C VAL A 178 4.93 -11.84 9.67
N GLU A 179 5.22 -12.68 8.69
CA GLU A 179 6.45 -13.46 8.62
C GLU A 179 7.44 -12.78 7.69
N LEU A 180 8.70 -12.70 8.10
CA LEU A 180 9.82 -12.12 7.37
C LEU A 180 10.77 -13.23 6.95
N TRP A 181 10.94 -13.41 5.66
CA TRP A 181 11.72 -14.49 5.07
C TRP A 181 12.93 -13.89 4.34
N PRO A 182 14.16 -14.01 4.88
CA PRO A 182 15.34 -13.53 4.19
C PRO A 182 15.59 -14.27 2.87
N SER A 183 16.11 -13.56 1.87
CA SER A 183 16.65 -14.17 0.65
C SER A 183 17.84 -15.08 0.98
N PRO A 184 18.29 -15.96 0.08
CA PRO A 184 19.47 -16.80 0.32
C PRO A 184 20.70 -15.99 0.78
N GLU A 185 20.92 -14.80 0.23
CA GLU A 185 22.02 -13.93 0.65
C GLU A 185 21.79 -13.33 2.04
N ALA A 186 20.60 -12.79 2.30
CA ALA A 186 20.27 -12.22 3.61
C ALA A 186 20.24 -13.31 4.71
N ALA A 187 19.89 -14.56 4.37
CA ALA A 187 19.86 -15.70 5.29
C ALA A 187 21.24 -16.10 5.86
N LYS A 188 22.32 -15.60 5.25
CA LYS A 188 23.68 -15.75 5.83
C LYS A 188 23.86 -14.96 7.13
N GLN A 189 23.02 -13.94 7.37
CA GLN A 189 23.14 -13.02 8.50
C GLN A 189 21.84 -12.87 9.31
N MET A 190 20.71 -13.34 8.78
CA MET A 190 19.39 -13.15 9.39
C MET A 190 18.60 -14.46 9.36
N GLU A 191 17.83 -14.70 10.42
CA GLU A 191 16.87 -15.80 10.48
C GLU A 191 15.47 -15.30 10.05
N ARG A 192 14.54 -16.24 9.87
CA ARG A 192 13.13 -15.90 9.71
C ARG A 192 12.58 -15.34 11.00
N GLU A 193 11.79 -14.30 10.86
CA GLU A 193 11.11 -13.67 11.99
C GLU A 193 9.60 -13.77 11.81
N THR A 194 8.87 -13.82 12.91
CA THR A 194 7.42 -13.75 12.96
C THR A 194 7.02 -12.71 13.98
N HIS A 195 6.18 -11.78 13.58
CA HIS A 195 5.69 -10.72 14.44
C HIS A 195 4.17 -10.76 14.50
N GLU A 196 3.63 -10.67 15.72
CA GLU A 196 2.20 -10.51 15.94
C GLU A 196 1.73 -9.14 15.47
N ILE A 197 0.61 -9.13 14.76
CA ILE A 197 -0.02 -7.92 14.25
C ILE A 197 -1.50 -7.90 14.59
N ARG A 198 -2.06 -6.71 14.77
CA ARG A 198 -3.47 -6.48 15.07
C ARG A 198 -3.95 -5.16 14.47
N ALA A 199 -5.25 -4.90 14.53
CA ALA A 199 -5.81 -3.62 14.11
C ALA A 199 -4.98 -2.44 14.65
N GLY A 200 -4.66 -1.48 13.78
CA GLY A 200 -3.80 -0.33 14.08
C GLY A 200 -2.34 -0.49 13.73
N HIS A 201 -1.84 -1.71 13.49
CA HIS A 201 -0.47 -1.88 13.04
C HIS A 201 -0.28 -1.41 11.59
N VAL A 202 0.84 -0.73 11.39
CA VAL A 202 1.38 -0.32 10.09
C VAL A 202 2.69 -1.07 9.88
N ILE A 203 2.80 -1.78 8.77
CA ILE A 203 3.97 -2.59 8.41
C ILE A 203 4.58 -1.99 7.16
N SER A 204 5.84 -1.58 7.22
CA SER A 204 6.59 -1.09 6.06
C SER A 204 7.48 -2.16 5.48
N ARG A 205 7.47 -2.26 4.16
CA ARG A 205 8.32 -3.14 3.36
C ARG A 205 9.08 -2.31 2.32
N PRO A 206 10.23 -1.74 2.70
CA PRO A 206 11.09 -1.02 1.77
C PRO A 206 11.61 -1.93 0.65
N PRO A 207 11.88 -1.38 -0.54
CA PRO A 207 12.47 -2.14 -1.64
C PRO A 207 13.89 -2.60 -1.36
N SER A 208 14.37 -3.55 -2.12
CA SER A 208 15.77 -4.01 -2.15
C SER A 208 16.32 -4.53 -0.81
N THR A 209 15.46 -4.89 0.14
CA THR A 209 15.90 -5.43 1.44
C THR A 209 16.32 -6.91 1.36
N GLY A 210 15.93 -7.62 0.32
CA GLY A 210 16.08 -9.08 0.24
C GLY A 210 15.26 -9.84 1.28
N ILE A 211 14.30 -9.18 1.94
CA ILE A 211 13.46 -9.79 2.97
C ILE A 211 12.02 -9.85 2.47
N SER A 212 11.58 -11.05 2.16
CA SER A 212 10.20 -11.31 1.74
C SER A 212 9.26 -11.21 2.93
N HIS A 213 8.05 -10.78 2.67
CA HIS A 213 6.98 -10.68 3.68
C HIS A 213 5.82 -11.61 3.35
N PHE A 214 5.06 -11.99 4.37
CA PHE A 214 3.96 -12.92 4.26
C PHE A 214 2.98 -12.69 5.41
N LEU A 215 1.73 -12.37 5.11
CA LEU A 215 0.69 -12.13 6.11
C LEU A 215 -0.17 -13.38 6.30
N ARG A 216 -0.57 -13.63 7.53
CA ARG A 216 -1.49 -14.71 7.91
C ARG A 216 -2.49 -14.18 8.94
N ALA A 217 -3.78 -14.44 8.73
CA ALA A 217 -4.82 -14.20 9.74
C ALA A 217 -4.67 -15.18 10.92
N GLY A 218 -5.01 -14.72 12.10
CA GLY A 218 -5.05 -15.52 13.32
C GLY A 218 -6.31 -16.39 13.42
N GLU A 219 -6.85 -16.49 14.62
CA GLU A 219 -8.07 -17.28 14.89
C GLU A 219 -9.34 -16.62 14.33
N GLU A 220 -9.26 -15.33 14.01
CA GLU A 220 -10.33 -14.56 13.39
C GLU A 220 -9.89 -14.03 12.03
N ALA A 221 -10.85 -13.63 11.21
CA ALA A 221 -10.57 -12.98 9.95
C ALA A 221 -9.85 -11.64 10.18
N MET A 222 -8.93 -11.30 9.28
CA MET A 222 -8.17 -10.06 9.32
C MET A 222 -8.40 -9.24 8.06
N THR A 223 -8.72 -7.95 8.20
CA THR A 223 -8.81 -7.01 7.08
C THR A 223 -7.66 -6.01 7.11
N PHE A 224 -7.19 -5.62 5.94
CA PHE A 224 -6.07 -4.71 5.81
C PHE A 224 -6.12 -3.91 4.51
N LEU A 225 -5.39 -2.80 4.49
CA LEU A 225 -5.03 -2.09 3.27
C LEU A 225 -3.59 -2.44 2.89
N ALA A 226 -3.36 -2.66 1.61
CA ALA A 226 -2.04 -2.80 1.02
C ALA A 226 -1.83 -1.63 0.05
N TYR A 227 -0.97 -0.70 0.44
CA TYR A 227 -0.52 0.42 -0.37
C TYR A 227 0.85 0.14 -0.93
N GLY A 228 1.12 0.51 -2.16
CA GLY A 228 2.44 0.30 -2.76
C GLY A 228 2.71 1.23 -3.92
N THR A 229 4.00 1.48 -4.16
CA THR A 229 4.45 2.10 -5.40
C THR A 229 4.27 1.15 -6.58
N ARG A 230 4.37 1.65 -7.80
CA ARG A 230 4.26 0.86 -9.03
C ARG A 230 5.41 1.17 -9.96
N GLU A 231 6.60 0.69 -9.58
CA GLU A 231 7.80 0.86 -10.38
C GLU A 231 7.78 -0.10 -11.58
N PRO A 232 7.90 0.42 -12.82
CA PRO A 232 7.86 -0.43 -14.03
C PRO A 232 8.96 -1.49 -14.07
N ASN A 233 10.10 -1.19 -13.43
CA ASN A 233 11.27 -2.09 -13.40
C ASN A 233 11.30 -3.00 -12.17
N ASP A 234 10.21 -3.05 -11.39
CA ASP A 234 10.16 -3.89 -10.23
C ASP A 234 10.29 -5.37 -10.59
N VAL A 235 11.10 -6.06 -9.81
CA VAL A 235 11.26 -7.51 -9.82
C VAL A 235 10.79 -8.04 -8.47
N CYS A 236 9.75 -8.85 -8.49
CA CYS A 236 9.23 -9.51 -7.31
C CYS A 236 9.86 -10.90 -7.18
N TYR A 237 10.53 -11.17 -6.06
CA TYR A 237 11.13 -12.49 -5.77
C TYR A 237 10.27 -13.30 -4.80
N TYR A 238 10.07 -14.59 -5.10
CA TYR A 238 9.29 -15.54 -4.33
C TYR A 238 10.19 -16.65 -3.78
N PRO A 239 10.67 -16.58 -2.53
CA PRO A 239 11.66 -17.51 -1.98
C PRO A 239 11.17 -18.96 -1.88
N ARG A 240 9.87 -19.18 -1.63
CA ARG A 240 9.28 -20.51 -1.51
C ARG A 240 9.38 -21.33 -2.79
N SER A 241 9.27 -20.68 -3.94
CA SER A 241 9.24 -21.35 -5.25
C SER A 241 10.46 -21.02 -6.13
N ASN A 242 11.40 -20.25 -5.58
CA ASN A 242 12.59 -19.77 -6.28
C ASN A 242 12.26 -19.19 -7.66
N LYS A 243 11.31 -18.27 -7.71
CA LYS A 243 10.87 -17.63 -8.95
C LYS A 243 10.88 -16.11 -8.81
N ILE A 244 10.94 -15.44 -9.95
CA ILE A 244 10.74 -14.01 -10.08
C ILE A 244 9.53 -13.70 -10.94
N TYR A 245 8.93 -12.55 -10.69
CA TYR A 245 8.04 -11.86 -11.60
C TYR A 245 8.67 -10.52 -11.98
N TRP A 246 9.01 -10.37 -13.25
CA TRP A 246 9.56 -9.13 -13.80
C TRP A 246 8.43 -8.30 -14.39
N ARG A 247 8.01 -7.27 -13.68
CA ARG A 247 6.82 -6.48 -14.05
C ARG A 247 6.91 -5.87 -15.44
N GLY A 248 8.03 -5.22 -15.77
CA GLY A 248 8.21 -4.53 -17.05
C GLY A 248 8.13 -5.44 -18.27
N LEU A 249 8.40 -6.73 -18.11
CA LEU A 249 8.32 -7.73 -19.18
C LEU A 249 7.06 -8.60 -19.08
N GLY A 250 6.32 -8.54 -17.95
CA GLY A 250 5.23 -9.48 -17.68
C GLY A 250 5.69 -10.94 -17.58
N LEU A 251 6.97 -11.17 -17.25
CA LEU A 251 7.61 -12.47 -17.26
C LEU A 251 7.67 -13.06 -15.86
N ILE A 252 7.24 -14.32 -15.72
CA ILE A 252 7.47 -15.14 -14.54
C ILE A 252 8.44 -16.26 -14.93
N ALA A 253 9.55 -16.39 -14.18
CA ALA A 253 10.58 -17.39 -14.42
C ALA A 253 11.05 -18.03 -13.10
N ARG A 254 11.57 -19.26 -13.16
CA ARG A 254 12.37 -19.84 -12.08
C ARG A 254 13.81 -19.38 -12.21
N LEU A 255 14.46 -19.18 -11.07
CA LEU A 255 15.87 -18.81 -11.02
C LEU A 255 16.73 -20.06 -10.85
N GLU A 256 17.81 -20.10 -11.59
CA GLU A 256 18.97 -20.95 -11.34
C GLU A 256 20.10 -20.01 -10.89
N PRO A 257 20.45 -20.00 -9.59
CA PRO A 257 21.55 -19.18 -9.11
C PRO A 257 22.86 -19.67 -9.73
N LEU A 258 23.64 -18.74 -10.24
CA LEU A 258 24.98 -18.98 -10.77
C LEU A 258 26.01 -18.31 -9.87
N ASP A 259 27.23 -18.79 -9.89
CA ASP A 259 28.35 -18.09 -9.30
C ASP A 259 28.67 -16.85 -10.14
N TYR A 260 29.31 -15.86 -9.49
CA TYR A 260 29.61 -14.58 -10.17
C TYR A 260 30.45 -14.75 -11.44
N ASP A 261 31.37 -15.72 -11.41
CA ASP A 261 32.33 -16.00 -12.50
C ASP A 261 31.83 -17.11 -13.43
N ASP A 262 30.57 -17.56 -13.33
CA ASP A 262 30.04 -18.63 -14.17
C ASP A 262 29.98 -18.19 -15.65
N GLY A 263 30.76 -18.86 -16.47
CA GLY A 263 30.91 -18.55 -17.90
C GLY A 263 31.86 -17.41 -18.21
N GLU A 264 32.50 -16.78 -17.21
CA GLU A 264 33.43 -15.66 -17.37
C GLU A 264 34.92 -16.09 -17.23
N THR A 265 35.21 -17.39 -17.24
CA THR A 265 36.58 -17.88 -17.16
C THR A 265 37.31 -17.54 -18.47
N GLU A 266 38.41 -16.79 -18.37
CA GLU A 266 39.36 -16.58 -19.50
C GLU A 266 40.05 -17.91 -19.82
N ASP A 267 39.98 -18.36 -21.07
CA ASP A 267 40.74 -19.49 -21.61
C ASP A 267 42.26 -19.22 -21.67
#